data_adead1773ce725e9a105bfabafbe1bd5
#
_entry.id   adead1773ce725e9a105bfabafbe1bd5
#
_cell.length_a   1.000
_cell.length_b   1.000
_cell.length_c   1.000
_cell.angle_alpha   90.00
_cell.angle_beta   90.00
_cell.angle_gamma   90.00
#
_symmetry.space_group_name_H-M   'P 1'
#
loop_
_entity.id
_entity.type
_entity.pdbx_description
1 polymer ?
#
loop_
_entity_poly.entity_id
_entity_poly.type
_entity_poly.pdbx_seq_one_letter_code
_entity_poly.pdbx_strand_id
1 'polypeptide(L)'
;MIDTVVSVKLPIGEMLRIKRNRLMPDVVTGEEKRICLVSGIYGDELGGQYICGEIIRRIKAEFENLTGIVDVYPAVNPLGLDARTRAVPISDIDYSSAFPGDINGGLEDYTAAKLIEDIKGASCCIDIHSSNIFLQEVPQVRLNNDYDETLLHLSKYMNTDLVWIHPSQTVNEGSLAFTLNQMGIPTMVTESGAAFRIRYEYCRQIIDGIFSVMTELGIWKGKGSRQNKGSVYPRRPDLLFKL
;
A
#
# COMPACT_ATOMS: atom_id res chain seq x y z
N MET A 1 -1.51 -13.50 13.07
CA MET A 1 -0.18 -14.12 13.01
C MET A 1 0.82 -13.09 12.50
N ILE A 2 2.06 -13.10 13.02
CA ILE A 2 3.13 -12.22 12.52
C ILE A 2 4.21 -13.12 11.93
N ASP A 3 4.46 -12.95 10.64
CA ASP A 3 5.42 -13.76 9.88
C ASP A 3 6.57 -12.88 9.36
N THR A 4 7.71 -13.48 9.14
CA THR A 4 8.85 -12.85 8.47
C THR A 4 8.80 -13.22 6.98
N VAL A 5 8.59 -12.22 6.13
CA VAL A 5 8.54 -12.38 4.67
C VAL A 5 9.93 -12.30 4.06
N VAL A 6 10.74 -11.36 4.56
CA VAL A 6 12.12 -11.15 4.13
C VAL A 6 13.04 -11.27 5.34
N SER A 7 14.13 -11.99 5.19
CA SER A 7 15.20 -12.09 6.19
C SER A 7 16.54 -12.06 5.49
N VAL A 8 17.31 -10.99 5.70
CA VAL A 8 18.63 -10.78 5.09
C VAL A 8 19.64 -10.45 6.17
N LYS A 9 20.81 -11.11 6.13
CA LYS A 9 21.92 -10.80 7.02
C LYS A 9 22.65 -9.57 6.50
N LEU A 10 22.73 -8.55 7.33
CA LEU A 10 23.48 -7.32 7.03
C LEU A 10 24.98 -7.53 7.27
N PRO A 11 25.87 -6.71 6.66
CA PRO A 11 27.33 -6.83 6.81
C PRO A 11 27.81 -6.79 8.24
N ILE A 12 27.10 -6.09 9.14
CA ILE A 12 27.43 -5.97 10.57
C ILE A 12 26.94 -7.15 11.42
N GLY A 13 26.36 -8.19 10.78
CA GLY A 13 25.83 -9.37 11.47
C GLY A 13 24.39 -9.27 11.94
N GLU A 14 23.77 -8.09 11.87
CA GLU A 14 22.36 -7.89 12.16
C GLU A 14 21.46 -8.52 11.10
N MET A 15 20.22 -8.82 11.48
CA MET A 15 19.23 -9.40 10.58
C MET A 15 18.17 -8.37 10.23
N LEU A 16 18.14 -7.94 8.97
CA LEU A 16 17.01 -7.23 8.43
C LEU A 16 15.83 -8.19 8.30
N ARG A 17 14.68 -7.81 8.86
CA ARG A 17 13.43 -8.57 8.72
C ARG A 17 12.28 -7.66 8.30
N ILE A 18 11.62 -8.04 7.22
CA ILE A 18 10.34 -7.44 6.84
C ILE A 18 9.24 -8.38 7.28
N LYS A 19 8.31 -7.85 8.05
CA LYS A 19 7.24 -8.62 8.69
C LYS A 19 5.90 -8.34 8.05
N ARG A 20 5.09 -9.38 7.97
CA ARG A 20 3.67 -9.31 7.62
C ARG A 20 2.84 -9.63 8.85
N ASN A 21 1.80 -8.84 9.10
CA ASN A 21 0.71 -9.20 10.00
C ASN A 21 -0.42 -9.80 9.18
N ARG A 22 -0.66 -11.11 9.32
CA ARG A 22 -1.80 -11.79 8.70
C ARG A 22 -2.96 -11.88 9.67
N LEU A 23 -4.11 -11.35 9.26
CA LEU A 23 -5.39 -11.47 9.94
C LEU A 23 -6.31 -12.30 9.04
N MET A 24 -6.91 -13.35 9.61
CA MET A 24 -7.75 -14.28 8.89
C MET A 24 -8.85 -14.79 9.82
N PRO A 25 -10.05 -15.14 9.32
CA PRO A 25 -11.13 -15.64 10.15
C PRO A 25 -10.73 -16.95 10.85
N ASP A 26 -11.44 -17.31 11.93
CA ASP A 26 -11.17 -18.55 12.68
C ASP A 26 -11.37 -19.81 11.84
N VAL A 27 -12.30 -19.76 10.87
CA VAL A 27 -12.55 -20.85 9.93
C VAL A 27 -12.17 -20.38 8.53
N VAL A 28 -11.22 -21.08 7.92
CA VAL A 28 -10.72 -20.81 6.57
C VAL A 28 -11.12 -21.96 5.66
N THR A 29 -11.79 -21.66 4.56
CA THR A 29 -12.28 -22.62 3.56
C THR A 29 -11.30 -22.81 2.39
N GLY A 30 -10.39 -21.85 2.20
CA GLY A 30 -9.46 -21.79 1.07
C GLY A 30 -9.96 -20.93 -0.10
N GLU A 31 -11.18 -20.39 0.00
CA GLU A 31 -11.80 -19.53 -1.02
C GLU A 31 -11.82 -18.05 -0.60
N GLU A 32 -11.24 -17.73 0.56
CA GLU A 32 -11.24 -16.39 1.09
C GLU A 32 -10.51 -15.42 0.16
N LYS A 33 -11.17 -14.30 -0.14
CA LYS A 33 -10.50 -13.18 -0.80
C LYS A 33 -9.44 -12.61 0.13
N ARG A 34 -8.34 -12.16 -0.46
CA ARG A 34 -7.19 -11.63 0.27
C ARG A 34 -6.86 -10.21 -0.20
N ILE A 35 -6.77 -9.28 0.74
CA ILE A 35 -6.25 -7.93 0.50
C ILE A 35 -4.88 -7.78 1.13
N CYS A 36 -3.95 -7.12 0.42
CA CYS A 36 -2.64 -6.75 0.92
C CYS A 36 -2.57 -5.23 1.12
N LEU A 37 -2.08 -4.81 2.28
CA LEU A 37 -1.86 -3.40 2.63
C LEU A 37 -0.36 -3.21 2.83
N VAL A 38 0.27 -2.42 1.98
CA VAL A 38 1.72 -2.21 1.98
C VAL A 38 2.02 -0.77 2.36
N SER A 39 2.99 -0.56 3.22
CA SER A 39 3.46 0.77 3.62
C SER A 39 4.94 0.76 3.98
N GLY A 40 5.51 1.95 4.12
CA GLY A 40 6.89 2.12 4.54
C GLY A 40 7.91 1.65 3.50
N ILE A 41 7.58 1.78 2.23
CA ILE A 41 8.54 1.73 1.10
C ILE A 41 9.53 2.88 1.27
N TYR A 42 9.03 4.04 1.64
CA TYR A 42 9.83 5.19 2.04
C TYR A 42 9.86 5.31 3.56
N GLY A 43 11.06 5.44 4.15
CA GLY A 43 11.22 5.47 5.60
C GLY A 43 10.83 6.79 6.27
N ASP A 44 10.63 7.84 5.51
CA ASP A 44 10.17 9.14 5.99
C ASP A 44 8.64 9.30 6.00
N GLU A 45 7.89 8.32 5.45
CA GLU A 45 6.44 8.34 5.32
C GLU A 45 5.74 7.65 6.49
N LEU A 46 5.55 8.37 7.60
CA LEU A 46 5.04 7.80 8.86
C LEU A 46 3.52 7.56 8.89
N GLY A 47 2.76 8.20 8.00
CA GLY A 47 1.29 8.08 7.96
C GLY A 47 0.82 6.66 7.72
N GLY A 48 1.50 5.94 6.84
CA GLY A 48 1.15 4.57 6.47
C GLY A 48 1.30 3.56 7.62
N GLN A 49 2.33 3.71 8.48
CA GLN A 49 2.50 2.85 9.66
C GLN A 49 1.35 3.06 10.66
N TYR A 50 0.92 4.32 10.85
CA TYR A 50 -0.22 4.63 11.69
C TYR A 50 -1.51 3.99 11.12
N ILE A 51 -1.74 4.12 9.81
CA ILE A 51 -2.89 3.52 9.12
C ILE A 51 -2.88 1.99 9.32
N CYS A 52 -1.75 1.34 9.05
CA CYS A 52 -1.59 -0.11 9.23
C CYS A 52 -1.87 -0.54 10.68
N GLY A 53 -1.34 0.18 11.66
CA GLY A 53 -1.54 -0.09 13.08
C GLY A 53 -3.01 0.00 13.49
N GLU A 54 -3.71 1.06 13.06
CA GLU A 54 -5.12 1.26 13.37
C GLU A 54 -6.04 0.24 12.68
N ILE A 55 -5.73 -0.17 11.45
CA ILE A 55 -6.47 -1.23 10.76
C ILE A 55 -6.33 -2.55 11.52
N ILE A 56 -5.12 -2.94 11.91
CA ILE A 56 -4.88 -4.14 12.71
C ILE A 56 -5.64 -4.08 14.04
N ARG A 57 -5.60 -2.93 14.72
CA ARG A 57 -6.29 -2.70 15.99
C ARG A 57 -7.80 -2.84 15.84
N ARG A 58 -8.39 -2.21 14.82
CA ARG A 58 -9.84 -2.24 14.56
C ARG A 58 -10.30 -3.64 14.17
N ILE A 59 -9.58 -4.34 13.28
CA ILE A 59 -9.92 -5.73 12.92
C ILE A 59 -9.91 -6.63 14.15
N LYS A 60 -8.91 -6.49 15.05
CA LYS A 60 -8.85 -7.28 16.28
C LYS A 60 -9.97 -6.95 17.26
N ALA A 61 -10.43 -5.72 17.30
CA ALA A 61 -11.52 -5.28 18.18
C ALA A 61 -12.91 -5.73 17.70
N GLU A 62 -13.07 -5.93 16.41
CA GLU A 62 -14.34 -6.29 15.74
C GLU A 62 -14.11 -7.55 14.88
N PHE A 63 -13.39 -8.53 15.44
CA PHE A 63 -12.85 -9.69 14.71
C PHE A 63 -13.93 -10.57 14.07
N GLU A 64 -15.12 -10.61 14.64
CA GLU A 64 -16.28 -11.34 14.14
C GLU A 64 -16.77 -10.84 12.77
N ASN A 65 -16.36 -9.63 12.37
CA ASN A 65 -16.67 -9.08 11.05
C ASN A 65 -15.69 -9.50 9.96
N LEU A 66 -14.57 -10.13 10.32
CA LEU A 66 -13.57 -10.55 9.36
C LEU A 66 -14.01 -11.86 8.65
N THR A 67 -14.12 -11.81 7.32
CA THR A 67 -14.55 -12.93 6.48
C THR A 67 -13.57 -13.31 5.38
N GLY A 68 -12.51 -12.52 5.22
CA GLY A 68 -11.41 -12.79 4.29
C GLY A 68 -10.07 -12.61 4.96
N ILE A 69 -9.02 -12.60 4.17
CA ILE A 69 -7.64 -12.48 4.64
C ILE A 69 -7.14 -11.05 4.44
N VAL A 70 -6.55 -10.47 5.48
CA VAL A 70 -5.90 -9.17 5.43
C VAL A 70 -4.43 -9.33 5.80
N ASP A 71 -3.55 -9.12 4.83
CA ASP A 71 -2.11 -9.08 5.02
C ASP A 71 -1.63 -7.63 5.10
N VAL A 72 -0.96 -7.29 6.19
CA VAL A 72 -0.46 -5.94 6.42
C VAL A 72 1.06 -5.96 6.53
N TYR A 73 1.72 -5.22 5.64
CA TYR A 73 3.17 -5.00 5.59
C TYR A 73 3.46 -3.55 6.02
N PRO A 74 3.63 -3.28 7.31
CA PRO A 74 3.69 -1.90 7.80
C PRO A 74 5.01 -1.19 7.49
N ALA A 75 6.07 -1.94 7.16
CA ALA A 75 7.41 -1.40 6.98
C ALA A 75 8.19 -2.27 5.99
N VAL A 76 8.21 -1.86 4.72
CA VAL A 76 9.03 -2.51 3.67
C VAL A 76 10.48 -2.07 3.79
N ASN A 77 10.71 -0.82 4.19
CA ASN A 77 12.03 -0.25 4.47
C ASN A 77 12.22 0.05 5.97
N PRO A 78 12.41 -0.97 6.83
CA PRO A 78 12.55 -0.74 8.26
C PRO A 78 13.81 0.06 8.62
N LEU A 79 14.90 -0.08 7.86
CA LEU A 79 16.13 0.70 8.08
C LEU A 79 15.90 2.19 7.77
N GLY A 80 15.18 2.49 6.70
CA GLY A 80 14.80 3.86 6.36
C GLY A 80 13.89 4.47 7.43
N LEU A 81 12.94 3.70 7.97
CA LEU A 81 12.08 4.13 9.07
C LEU A 81 12.88 4.48 10.33
N ASP A 82 13.80 3.62 10.73
CA ASP A 82 14.65 3.84 11.90
C ASP A 82 15.56 5.07 11.73
N ALA A 83 16.13 5.23 10.54
CA ALA A 83 16.98 6.37 10.19
C ALA A 83 16.20 7.62 9.79
N ARG A 84 14.89 7.51 9.55
CA ARG A 84 14.03 8.57 9.00
C ARG A 84 14.55 9.09 7.66
N THR A 85 14.91 8.18 6.78
CA THR A 85 15.36 8.50 5.42
C THR A 85 14.41 7.88 4.39
N ARG A 86 14.26 8.55 3.26
CA ARG A 86 13.43 8.05 2.16
C ARG A 86 13.98 6.73 1.61
N ALA A 87 15.24 6.73 1.23
CA ALA A 87 15.95 5.56 0.71
C ALA A 87 16.47 4.62 1.81
N VAL A 88 17.02 3.50 1.42
CA VAL A 88 17.71 2.58 2.32
C VAL A 88 19.06 3.18 2.74
N PRO A 89 19.32 3.41 4.03
CA PRO A 89 20.52 4.14 4.50
C PRO A 89 21.86 3.53 4.10
N ILE A 90 21.90 2.21 3.84
CA ILE A 90 23.13 1.48 3.54
C ILE A 90 23.54 1.64 2.08
N SER A 91 22.56 1.69 1.16
CA SER A 91 22.77 1.68 -0.30
C SER A 91 22.40 3.00 -0.96
N ASP A 92 21.62 3.85 -0.27
CA ASP A 92 20.98 5.04 -0.82
C ASP A 92 20.06 4.74 -2.02
N ILE A 93 19.58 3.48 -2.10
CA ILE A 93 18.68 3.05 -3.17
C ILE A 93 17.23 3.24 -2.72
N ASP A 94 16.42 3.72 -3.65
CA ASP A 94 14.98 3.89 -3.49
C ASP A 94 14.26 2.60 -3.89
N TYR A 95 13.57 1.98 -2.95
CA TYR A 95 12.77 0.78 -3.21
C TYR A 95 11.68 0.98 -4.29
N SER A 96 11.24 2.21 -4.51
CA SER A 96 10.18 2.47 -5.50
C SER A 96 10.60 2.19 -6.94
N SER A 97 11.87 1.95 -7.19
CA SER A 97 12.40 1.58 -8.51
C SER A 97 12.95 0.15 -8.56
N ALA A 98 12.83 -0.61 -7.48
CA ALA A 98 13.40 -1.95 -7.38
C ALA A 98 12.46 -3.08 -7.85
N PHE A 99 11.18 -2.79 -8.06
CA PHE A 99 10.22 -3.84 -8.46
C PHE A 99 10.30 -4.16 -9.96
N PRO A 100 10.13 -5.43 -10.37
CA PRO A 100 9.74 -6.63 -9.58
C PRO A 100 10.85 -7.22 -8.71
N GLY A 101 12.08 -6.76 -8.81
CA GLY A 101 13.25 -7.29 -8.11
C GLY A 101 13.87 -8.52 -8.77
N ASP A 102 14.97 -8.96 -8.17
CA ASP A 102 15.68 -10.19 -8.53
C ASP A 102 16.10 -10.92 -7.24
N ILE A 103 15.75 -12.20 -7.16
CA ILE A 103 16.10 -13.04 -6.01
C ILE A 103 17.62 -13.22 -5.82
N ASN A 104 18.41 -12.99 -6.87
CA ASN A 104 19.86 -13.04 -6.88
C ASN A 104 20.52 -11.66 -6.84
N GLY A 105 19.71 -10.60 -6.80
CA GLY A 105 20.16 -9.22 -6.78
C GLY A 105 20.63 -8.71 -5.43
N GLY A 106 20.78 -7.40 -5.33
CA GLY A 106 21.11 -6.73 -4.08
C GLY A 106 20.01 -6.84 -3.02
N LEU A 107 20.17 -6.11 -1.90
CA LEU A 107 19.22 -6.12 -0.78
C LEU A 107 17.82 -5.69 -1.22
N GLU A 108 17.74 -4.64 -2.02
CA GLU A 108 16.50 -4.03 -2.50
C GLU A 108 15.79 -4.94 -3.51
N ASP A 109 16.54 -5.48 -4.48
CA ASP A 109 16.02 -6.40 -5.48
C ASP A 109 15.51 -7.68 -4.86
N TYR A 110 16.29 -8.28 -3.95
CA TYR A 110 15.88 -9.48 -3.20
C TYR A 110 14.61 -9.22 -2.39
N THR A 111 14.56 -8.07 -1.72
CA THR A 111 13.40 -7.67 -0.92
C THR A 111 12.16 -7.48 -1.79
N ALA A 112 12.29 -6.76 -2.90
CA ALA A 112 11.21 -6.54 -3.86
C ALA A 112 10.68 -7.87 -4.41
N ALA A 113 11.57 -8.78 -4.85
CA ALA A 113 11.19 -10.08 -5.37
C ALA A 113 10.43 -10.93 -4.33
N LYS A 114 10.90 -10.94 -3.07
CA LYS A 114 10.23 -11.66 -1.97
C LYS A 114 8.88 -11.08 -1.61
N LEU A 115 8.75 -9.76 -1.62
CA LEU A 115 7.47 -9.08 -1.36
C LEU A 115 6.45 -9.40 -2.46
N ILE A 116 6.86 -9.34 -3.74
CA ILE A 116 6.01 -9.72 -4.88
C ILE A 116 5.57 -11.19 -4.75
N GLU A 117 6.49 -12.10 -4.44
CA GLU A 117 6.18 -13.53 -4.24
C GLU A 117 5.11 -13.74 -3.17
N ASP A 118 5.20 -13.02 -2.06
CA ASP A 118 4.26 -13.14 -0.93
C ASP A 118 2.90 -12.48 -1.22
N ILE A 119 2.85 -11.39 -1.97
CA ILE A 119 1.61 -10.71 -2.39
C ILE A 119 0.88 -11.48 -3.49
N LYS A 120 1.58 -12.27 -4.28
CA LYS A 120 1.03 -13.01 -5.42
C LYS A 120 -0.23 -13.77 -5.07
N GLY A 121 -1.28 -13.61 -5.90
CA GLY A 121 -2.60 -14.21 -5.68
C GLY A 121 -3.50 -13.40 -4.74
N ALA A 122 -3.14 -12.19 -4.34
CA ALA A 122 -4.06 -11.28 -3.66
C ALA A 122 -5.19 -10.84 -4.60
N SER A 123 -6.37 -10.64 -4.04
CA SER A 123 -7.54 -10.12 -4.77
C SER A 123 -7.43 -8.61 -5.00
N CYS A 124 -6.66 -7.91 -4.17
CA CYS A 124 -6.37 -6.49 -4.26
C CYS A 124 -5.15 -6.15 -3.41
N CYS A 125 -4.38 -5.14 -3.83
CA CYS A 125 -3.33 -4.54 -3.01
C CYS A 125 -3.55 -3.03 -2.91
N ILE A 126 -3.25 -2.46 -1.74
CA ILE A 126 -3.23 -1.01 -1.52
C ILE A 126 -1.84 -0.63 -1.04
N ASP A 127 -1.16 0.18 -1.84
CA ASP A 127 0.16 0.73 -1.56
C ASP A 127 -0.03 2.11 -0.91
N ILE A 128 0.38 2.25 0.35
CA ILE A 128 0.03 3.39 1.21
C ILE A 128 1.23 4.31 1.36
N HIS A 129 1.11 5.51 0.81
CA HIS A 129 2.14 6.53 0.77
C HIS A 129 1.72 7.85 1.42
N SER A 130 2.69 8.68 1.67
CA SER A 130 2.53 10.09 2.00
C SER A 130 3.39 10.93 1.04
N SER A 131 3.03 12.19 0.84
CA SER A 131 3.85 13.09 0.03
C SER A 131 5.21 13.38 0.65
N ASN A 132 6.10 13.99 -0.11
CA ASN A 132 7.42 14.39 0.37
C ASN A 132 7.36 15.52 1.41
N ILE A 133 8.52 15.94 1.93
CA ILE A 133 8.61 16.96 2.99
C ILE A 133 8.18 18.37 2.56
N PHE A 134 8.16 18.64 1.26
CA PHE A 134 7.87 19.96 0.69
C PHE A 134 6.42 20.14 0.27
N LEU A 135 5.68 19.04 0.11
CA LEU A 135 4.32 19.06 -0.39
C LEU A 135 3.38 18.34 0.57
N GLN A 136 2.25 18.96 0.86
CA GLN A 136 1.16 18.31 1.56
C GLN A 136 0.04 18.00 0.57
N GLU A 137 -0.29 16.72 0.43
CA GLU A 137 -1.36 16.27 -0.44
C GLU A 137 -2.62 15.92 0.35
N VAL A 138 -3.78 16.19 -0.26
CA VAL A 138 -5.06 15.69 0.22
C VAL A 138 -5.16 14.18 -0.01
N PRO A 139 -5.99 13.46 0.76
CA PRO A 139 -6.20 12.04 0.52
C PRO A 139 -6.64 11.78 -0.93
N GLN A 140 -5.89 10.97 -1.63
CA GLN A 140 -6.14 10.64 -3.03
C GLN A 140 -5.78 9.19 -3.35
N VAL A 141 -6.43 8.65 -4.36
CA VAL A 141 -6.02 7.40 -5.02
C VAL A 141 -5.32 7.75 -6.32
N ARG A 142 -4.22 7.09 -6.60
CA ARG A 142 -3.52 7.15 -7.88
C ARG A 142 -3.65 5.83 -8.62
N LEU A 143 -4.07 5.91 -9.86
CA LEU A 143 -4.19 4.78 -10.78
C LEU A 143 -3.31 5.03 -12.00
N ASN A 144 -2.72 3.96 -12.53
CA ASN A 144 -2.05 4.02 -13.82
C ASN A 144 -3.10 4.05 -14.94
N ASN A 145 -2.70 4.55 -16.08
CA ASN A 145 -3.59 4.76 -17.22
C ASN A 145 -4.20 3.49 -17.83
N ASP A 146 -3.54 2.38 -17.66
CA ASP A 146 -3.92 1.03 -18.06
C ASP A 146 -4.66 0.25 -16.95
N TYR A 147 -5.32 1.00 -16.04
CA TYR A 147 -6.08 0.41 -14.95
C TYR A 147 -7.21 -0.48 -15.45
N ASP A 148 -7.45 -1.56 -14.72
CA ASP A 148 -8.63 -2.40 -14.86
C ASP A 148 -9.88 -1.66 -14.33
N GLU A 149 -11.05 -1.90 -14.95
CA GLU A 149 -12.33 -1.32 -14.51
C GLU A 149 -12.67 -1.69 -13.05
N THR A 150 -12.25 -2.88 -12.60
CA THR A 150 -12.36 -3.32 -11.20
C THR A 150 -11.64 -2.37 -10.27
N LEU A 151 -10.44 -1.91 -10.65
CA LEU A 151 -9.64 -1.00 -9.85
C LEU A 151 -10.28 0.39 -9.76
N LEU A 152 -10.81 0.89 -10.86
CA LEU A 152 -11.59 2.14 -10.87
C LEU A 152 -12.85 2.00 -10.01
N HIS A 153 -13.53 0.86 -10.06
CA HIS A 153 -14.69 0.58 -9.22
C HIS A 153 -14.30 0.61 -7.73
N LEU A 154 -13.27 -0.11 -7.33
CA LEU A 154 -12.80 -0.17 -5.94
C LEU A 154 -12.30 1.20 -5.44
N SER A 155 -11.65 2.00 -6.29
CA SER A 155 -11.17 3.33 -5.91
C SER A 155 -12.27 4.28 -5.43
N LYS A 156 -13.52 4.10 -5.90
CA LYS A 156 -14.68 4.89 -5.47
C LYS A 156 -15.08 4.64 -4.01
N TYR A 157 -14.64 3.52 -3.43
CA TYR A 157 -14.89 3.18 -2.02
C TYR A 157 -13.81 3.72 -1.08
N MET A 158 -12.70 4.22 -1.62
CA MET A 158 -11.52 4.65 -0.83
C MET A 158 -11.73 5.92 -0.01
N ASN A 159 -12.89 6.52 0.04
CA ASN A 159 -13.16 7.73 0.84
C ASN A 159 -12.06 8.81 0.71
N THR A 160 -11.60 9.06 -0.51
CA THR A 160 -10.57 10.04 -0.84
C THR A 160 -11.15 11.26 -1.53
N ASP A 161 -10.45 12.40 -1.49
CA ASP A 161 -10.92 13.65 -2.08
C ASP A 161 -10.86 13.62 -3.61
N LEU A 162 -9.93 12.83 -4.17
CA LEU A 162 -9.81 12.65 -5.61
C LEU A 162 -9.26 11.26 -5.99
N VAL A 163 -9.56 10.85 -7.20
CA VAL A 163 -8.89 9.75 -7.89
C VAL A 163 -8.12 10.33 -9.07
N TRP A 164 -6.80 10.20 -9.03
CA TRP A 164 -5.92 10.69 -10.08
C TRP A 164 -5.47 9.55 -10.98
N ILE A 165 -5.75 9.68 -12.28
CA ILE A 165 -5.30 8.72 -13.29
C ILE A 165 -4.05 9.29 -13.94
N HIS A 166 -2.90 8.66 -13.69
CA HIS A 166 -1.62 9.05 -14.26
C HIS A 166 -1.54 8.72 -15.74
N PRO A 167 -1.05 9.66 -16.58
CA PRO A 167 -0.69 9.33 -17.96
C PRO A 167 0.40 8.26 -17.98
N SER A 168 0.35 7.34 -18.95
CA SER A 168 1.33 6.26 -19.09
C SER A 168 2.80 6.74 -19.17
N GLN A 169 3.03 7.95 -19.63
CA GLN A 169 4.35 8.57 -19.74
C GLN A 169 5.00 8.99 -18.40
N THR A 170 4.22 9.03 -17.31
CA THR A 170 4.69 9.44 -15.98
C THR A 170 4.67 8.28 -14.98
N VAL A 171 4.38 7.08 -15.46
CA VAL A 171 4.34 5.87 -14.61
C VAL A 171 5.75 5.42 -14.30
N ASN A 172 6.02 5.19 -13.01
CA ASN A 172 7.23 4.54 -12.59
C ASN A 172 7.08 3.01 -12.77
N GLU A 173 7.65 2.48 -13.84
CA GLU A 173 7.59 1.04 -14.17
C GLU A 173 8.27 0.16 -13.12
N GLY A 174 9.18 0.71 -12.31
CA GLY A 174 9.81 0.02 -11.18
C GLY A 174 9.01 0.05 -9.90
N SER A 175 7.78 0.61 -9.89
CA SER A 175 6.96 0.68 -8.68
C SER A 175 6.23 -0.62 -8.37
N LEU A 176 5.94 -0.83 -7.08
CA LEU A 176 5.14 -1.97 -6.61
C LEU A 176 3.80 -2.05 -7.34
N ALA A 177 3.07 -0.94 -7.37
CA ALA A 177 1.73 -0.89 -7.97
C ALA A 177 1.75 -1.19 -9.46
N PHE A 178 2.72 -0.64 -10.22
CA PHE A 178 2.85 -0.96 -11.64
C PHE A 178 3.10 -2.46 -11.84
N THR A 179 4.10 -3.01 -11.15
CA THR A 179 4.46 -4.43 -11.26
C THR A 179 3.29 -5.34 -10.94
N LEU A 180 2.57 -5.11 -9.84
CA LEU A 180 1.44 -5.96 -9.44
C LEU A 180 0.27 -5.86 -10.44
N ASN A 181 -0.02 -4.68 -10.97
CA ASN A 181 -1.03 -4.50 -12.00
C ASN A 181 -0.66 -5.25 -13.30
N GLN A 182 0.61 -5.22 -13.73
CA GLN A 182 1.08 -6.02 -14.87
C GLN A 182 0.96 -7.53 -14.63
N MET A 183 0.99 -7.96 -13.36
CA MET A 183 0.77 -9.36 -12.96
C MET A 183 -0.71 -9.72 -12.79
N GLY A 184 -1.64 -8.80 -13.07
CA GLY A 184 -3.07 -9.00 -12.92
C GLY A 184 -3.56 -8.95 -11.48
N ILE A 185 -2.80 -8.34 -10.56
CA ILE A 185 -3.20 -8.10 -9.17
C ILE A 185 -3.63 -6.63 -9.05
N PRO A 186 -4.95 -6.34 -8.96
CA PRO A 186 -5.46 -4.98 -8.87
C PRO A 186 -4.83 -4.21 -7.72
N THR A 187 -4.02 -3.20 -8.04
CA THR A 187 -3.25 -2.44 -7.06
C THR A 187 -3.44 -0.95 -7.25
N MET A 188 -3.89 -0.27 -6.19
CA MET A 188 -3.99 1.18 -6.15
C MET A 188 -2.98 1.77 -5.19
N VAL A 189 -2.49 2.98 -5.49
CA VAL A 189 -1.66 3.78 -4.60
C VAL A 189 -2.55 4.79 -3.89
N THR A 190 -2.38 4.93 -2.57
CA THR A 190 -2.96 6.03 -1.82
C THR A 190 -1.88 7.01 -1.40
N GLU A 191 -2.16 8.29 -1.58
CA GLU A 191 -1.28 9.37 -1.14
C GLU A 191 -2.03 10.30 -0.22
N SER A 192 -1.42 10.71 0.90
CA SER A 192 -2.03 11.69 1.79
C SER A 192 -1.02 12.32 2.75
N GLY A 193 -1.20 13.61 3.04
CA GLY A 193 -0.36 14.31 4.02
C GLY A 193 1.02 14.64 3.48
N ALA A 194 2.04 14.54 4.33
CA ALA A 194 3.43 14.82 4.01
C ALA A 194 4.37 13.95 4.85
N ALA A 195 5.58 13.73 4.37
CA ALA A 195 6.65 13.05 5.10
C ALA A 195 6.88 13.64 6.50
N PHE A 196 7.34 12.80 7.43
CA PHE A 196 7.60 13.12 8.85
C PHE A 196 6.39 13.57 9.67
N ARG A 197 5.18 13.59 9.11
CA ARG A 197 3.98 14.09 9.78
C ARG A 197 2.84 13.09 9.67
N ILE A 198 2.17 12.84 10.79
CA ILE A 198 0.94 12.05 10.81
C ILE A 198 -0.24 13.02 10.87
N ARG A 199 -0.99 13.11 9.77
CA ARG A 199 -2.26 13.84 9.71
C ARG A 199 -3.39 12.90 10.06
N TYR A 200 -3.74 12.84 11.34
CA TYR A 200 -4.76 11.88 11.84
C TYR A 200 -6.09 11.93 11.12
N GLU A 201 -6.50 13.11 10.65
CA GLU A 201 -7.74 13.28 9.88
C GLU A 201 -7.66 12.55 8.53
N TYR A 202 -6.56 12.74 7.81
CA TYR A 202 -6.30 12.07 6.53
C TYR A 202 -6.13 10.57 6.71
N CYS A 203 -5.39 10.16 7.74
CA CYS A 203 -5.23 8.75 8.07
C CYS A 203 -6.58 8.08 8.36
N ARG A 204 -7.47 8.71 9.14
CA ARG A 204 -8.82 8.19 9.41
C ARG A 204 -9.63 8.07 8.13
N GLN A 205 -9.57 9.05 7.24
CA GLN A 205 -10.24 9.02 5.95
C GLN A 205 -9.80 7.82 5.10
N ILE A 206 -8.48 7.58 5.00
CA ILE A 206 -7.92 6.40 4.30
C ILE A 206 -8.32 5.09 4.98
N ILE A 207 -8.25 5.00 6.33
CA ILE A 207 -8.67 3.81 7.08
C ILE A 207 -10.13 3.46 6.77
N ASP A 208 -11.03 4.44 6.83
CA ASP A 208 -12.44 4.25 6.54
C ASP A 208 -12.66 3.80 5.08
N GLY A 209 -11.88 4.33 4.15
CA GLY A 209 -11.87 3.90 2.76
C GLY A 209 -11.42 2.44 2.60
N ILE A 210 -10.34 2.04 3.25
CA ILE A 210 -9.85 0.67 3.22
C ILE A 210 -10.90 -0.32 3.75
N PHE A 211 -11.58 0.01 4.85
CA PHE A 211 -12.69 -0.83 5.34
C PHE A 211 -13.85 -0.91 4.37
N SER A 212 -14.14 0.17 3.63
CA SER A 212 -15.17 0.16 2.58
C SER A 212 -14.78 -0.72 1.40
N VAL A 213 -13.52 -0.68 0.96
CA VAL A 213 -12.97 -1.59 -0.06
C VAL A 213 -13.02 -3.03 0.42
N MET A 214 -12.65 -3.31 1.67
CA MET A 214 -12.74 -4.65 2.25
C MET A 214 -14.20 -5.16 2.28
N THR A 215 -15.16 -4.27 2.56
CA THR A 215 -16.60 -4.62 2.53
C THR A 215 -17.06 -4.94 1.13
N GLU A 216 -16.68 -4.15 0.13
CA GLU A 216 -17.01 -4.37 -1.29
C GLU A 216 -16.38 -5.68 -1.80
N LEU A 217 -15.18 -6.00 -1.36
CA LEU A 217 -14.52 -7.27 -1.68
C LEU A 217 -15.13 -8.47 -0.95
N GLY A 218 -15.99 -8.27 0.05
CA GLY A 218 -16.53 -9.34 0.88
C GLY A 218 -15.53 -9.90 1.91
N ILE A 219 -14.52 -9.10 2.28
CA ILE A 219 -13.50 -9.43 3.30
C ILE A 219 -13.93 -8.97 4.70
N TRP A 220 -14.83 -7.98 4.76
CA TRP A 220 -15.32 -7.38 5.99
C TRP A 220 -16.83 -7.21 5.99
N LYS A 221 -17.51 -7.58 7.08
CA LYS A 221 -18.98 -7.46 7.26
C LYS A 221 -19.38 -6.27 8.13
N GLY A 222 -18.44 -5.64 8.80
CA GLY A 222 -18.71 -4.46 9.62
C GLY A 222 -19.08 -3.24 8.77
N LYS A 223 -19.48 -2.15 9.45
CA LYS A 223 -19.80 -0.91 8.74
C LYS A 223 -18.54 -0.34 8.08
N GLY A 224 -18.52 -0.31 6.74
CA GLY A 224 -17.66 0.58 5.98
C GLY A 224 -18.16 2.03 6.07
N SER A 225 -17.35 3.01 5.70
CA SER A 225 -17.84 4.37 5.52
C SER A 225 -18.77 4.45 4.29
N ARG A 226 -19.68 5.42 4.27
CA ARG A 226 -20.52 5.65 3.08
C ARG A 226 -19.62 6.02 1.90
N GLN A 227 -19.98 5.55 0.68
CA GLN A 227 -19.37 6.04 -0.56
C GLN A 227 -19.20 7.55 -0.53
N ASN A 228 -17.97 8.01 -0.54
CA ASN A 228 -17.73 9.40 -0.81
C ASN A 228 -17.92 9.61 -2.32
N LYS A 229 -18.67 10.64 -2.69
CA LYS A 229 -18.79 11.05 -4.10
C LYS A 229 -17.54 11.85 -4.48
N GLY A 230 -16.37 11.26 -4.26
CA GLY A 230 -15.09 11.85 -4.68
C GLY A 230 -15.14 12.16 -6.17
N SER A 231 -14.61 13.30 -6.55
CA SER A 231 -14.53 13.70 -7.95
C SER A 231 -13.50 12.80 -8.64
N VAL A 232 -13.95 11.98 -9.58
CA VAL A 232 -13.05 11.28 -10.51
C VAL A 232 -12.62 12.30 -11.56
N TYR A 233 -11.35 12.63 -11.61
CA TYR A 233 -10.79 13.45 -12.67
C TYR A 233 -10.28 12.54 -13.79
N PRO A 234 -11.05 12.41 -14.89
CA PRO A 234 -10.61 11.67 -16.07
C PRO A 234 -9.50 12.44 -16.79
N ARG A 235 -8.70 11.68 -17.53
CA ARG A 235 -7.74 12.18 -18.51
C ARG A 235 -8.18 13.49 -19.16
N ARG A 236 -7.49 14.56 -18.84
CA ARG A 236 -7.31 15.67 -19.76
C ARG A 236 -5.83 15.82 -20.02
N PRO A 237 -5.34 15.42 -21.21
CA PRO A 237 -3.92 15.57 -21.58
C PRO A 237 -3.47 17.04 -21.61
N ASP A 238 -4.41 17.95 -21.55
CA ASP A 238 -4.24 19.41 -21.60
C ASP A 238 -4.16 20.08 -20.21
N LEU A 239 -4.44 19.35 -19.12
CA LEU A 239 -4.24 19.82 -17.74
C LEU A 239 -2.92 19.31 -17.16
N LEU A 240 -1.83 19.46 -17.89
CA LEU A 240 -0.49 19.52 -17.35
C LEU A 240 -0.35 20.87 -16.64
N PHE A 241 -0.45 20.89 -15.31
CA PHE A 241 0.08 22.02 -14.57
C PHE A 241 1.58 22.07 -14.82
N LYS A 242 1.99 22.94 -15.74
CA LYS A 242 3.37 23.39 -15.79
C LYS A 242 3.60 24.21 -14.51
N LEU A 243 4.30 23.64 -13.56
CA LEU A 243 5.02 24.39 -12.54
C LEU A 243 6.24 25.03 -13.15
#